data_0e14c55b6a9435eaf55c42e38b3c21a5
#
_entry.id   0e14c55b6a9435eaf55c42e38b3c21a5
#
_cell.length_a   1.000
_cell.length_b   1.000
_cell.length_c   1.000
_cell.angle_alpha   90.00
_cell.angle_beta   90.00
_cell.angle_gamma   90.00
#
_symmetry.space_group_name_H-M   'P 1'
#
loop_
_entity.id
_entity.type
_entity.pdbx_description
1 polymer ?
#
loop_
_entity_poly.entity_id
_entity_poly.type
_entity_poly.pdbx_seq_one_letter_code
_entity_poly.pdbx_strand_id
1 'polypeptide(L)'
;MLSVESLSVTIQSVQALRGFSLRAETGSLVGVVGRNGAGKTTLLRTIMGHLAPHAGRVQWHGTDLATVPRHRRAALGIGYMPEDRGLVPELTVEENILVPVWVSATLQGADRLRMVYEVLPELHEMRARKALLLSGGQQKLVALGRALAVGTRLLLLDEPFEGVAPVLSQRLSEVIYGLRGKDLTVIIAQSELNRAASMLDLEILMERGANADNPPAGH
;
A
#
# COMPACT_ATOMS: atom_id res chain seq x y z
N MET A 1 -13.65 0.15 -7.23
CA MET A 1 -12.93 -0.88 -8.00
C MET A 1 -11.63 -0.30 -8.56
N LEU A 2 -10.52 -1.01 -8.38
CA LEU A 2 -9.23 -0.73 -9.02
C LEU A 2 -9.07 -1.66 -10.23
N SER A 3 -8.72 -1.11 -11.40
CA SER A 3 -8.37 -1.88 -12.61
C SER A 3 -6.98 -1.50 -13.07
N VAL A 4 -6.13 -2.49 -13.29
CA VAL A 4 -4.82 -2.40 -13.90
C VAL A 4 -4.86 -3.28 -15.15
N GLU A 5 -4.61 -2.70 -16.32
CA GLU A 5 -4.74 -3.41 -17.60
C GLU A 5 -3.44 -3.35 -18.38
N SER A 6 -2.85 -4.52 -18.62
CA SER A 6 -1.63 -4.74 -19.42
C SER A 6 -0.51 -3.75 -19.10
N LEU A 7 -0.30 -3.46 -17.81
CA LEU A 7 0.61 -2.43 -17.33
C LEU A 7 2.06 -2.81 -17.60
N SER A 8 2.79 -1.94 -18.28
CA SER A 8 4.21 -2.14 -18.57
C SER A 8 5.02 -0.92 -18.13
N VAL A 9 6.10 -1.18 -17.38
CA VAL A 9 6.96 -0.15 -16.78
C VAL A 9 8.41 -0.52 -16.98
N THR A 10 9.22 0.44 -17.44
CA THR A 10 10.67 0.30 -17.56
C THR A 10 11.38 1.23 -16.59
N ILE A 11 12.36 0.73 -15.87
CA ILE A 11 13.21 1.49 -14.94
C ILE A 11 14.66 1.29 -15.39
N GLN A 12 15.35 2.37 -15.75
CA GLN A 12 16.76 2.34 -16.19
C GLN A 12 17.05 1.20 -17.21
N SER A 13 16.25 1.10 -18.26
CA SER A 13 16.34 0.10 -19.32
C SER A 13 15.93 -1.34 -18.92
N VAL A 14 15.56 -1.59 -17.67
CA VAL A 14 15.02 -2.87 -17.23
C VAL A 14 13.51 -2.82 -17.23
N GLN A 15 12.86 -3.73 -17.94
CA GLN A 15 11.41 -3.86 -17.94
C GLN A 15 10.95 -4.52 -16.65
N ALA A 16 10.49 -3.69 -15.71
CA ALA A 16 10.08 -4.12 -14.37
C ALA A 16 8.64 -4.65 -14.31
N LEU A 17 7.74 -4.13 -15.17
CA LEU A 17 6.41 -4.71 -15.41
C LEU A 17 6.22 -5.00 -16.90
N ARG A 18 5.56 -6.13 -17.22
CA ARG A 18 5.43 -6.71 -18.56
C ARG A 18 3.99 -7.13 -18.83
N GLY A 19 3.10 -6.15 -19.06
CA GLY A 19 1.70 -6.45 -19.35
C GLY A 19 0.92 -6.96 -18.13
N PHE A 20 1.32 -6.58 -16.91
CA PHE A 20 0.66 -7.02 -15.69
C PHE A 20 -0.80 -6.49 -15.61
N SER A 21 -1.72 -7.36 -15.20
CA SER A 21 -3.12 -7.03 -15.05
C SER A 21 -3.65 -7.44 -13.68
N LEU A 22 -4.52 -6.59 -13.12
CA LEU A 22 -5.13 -6.78 -11.81
C LEU A 22 -6.51 -6.13 -11.80
N ARG A 23 -7.49 -6.80 -11.22
CA ARG A 23 -8.79 -6.23 -10.90
C ARG A 23 -9.12 -6.48 -9.44
N ALA A 24 -9.35 -5.39 -8.69
CA ALA A 24 -9.74 -5.46 -7.29
C ALA A 24 -11.11 -4.78 -7.12
N GLU A 25 -12.08 -5.54 -6.65
CA GLU A 25 -13.41 -5.02 -6.35
C GLU A 25 -13.38 -4.12 -5.10
N THR A 26 -14.39 -3.25 -4.96
CA THR A 26 -14.49 -2.38 -3.79
C THR A 26 -14.66 -3.22 -2.52
N GLY A 27 -13.89 -2.92 -1.49
CA GLY A 27 -13.93 -3.63 -0.21
C GLY A 27 -13.18 -4.96 -0.19
N SER A 28 -12.53 -5.38 -1.31
CA SER A 28 -11.77 -6.63 -1.35
C SER A 28 -10.37 -6.48 -0.75
N LEU A 29 -9.87 -7.59 -0.22
CA LEU A 29 -8.50 -7.77 0.24
C LEU A 29 -7.74 -8.62 -0.77
N VAL A 30 -6.81 -8.01 -1.52
CA VAL A 30 -6.08 -8.63 -2.62
C VAL A 30 -4.60 -8.77 -2.28
N GLY A 31 -4.06 -9.97 -2.41
CA GLY A 31 -2.63 -10.25 -2.31
C GLY A 31 -1.96 -10.27 -3.70
N VAL A 32 -0.90 -9.50 -3.86
CA VAL A 32 0.03 -9.61 -4.99
C VAL A 32 1.30 -10.28 -4.46
N VAL A 33 1.48 -11.53 -4.83
CA VAL A 33 2.52 -12.41 -4.27
C VAL A 33 3.58 -12.69 -5.32
N GLY A 34 4.84 -12.62 -4.93
CA GLY A 34 5.95 -12.92 -5.83
C GLY A 34 7.30 -12.65 -5.18
N ARG A 35 8.33 -13.33 -5.65
CA ARG A 35 9.70 -13.20 -5.10
C ARG A 35 10.18 -11.75 -5.10
N ASN A 36 11.23 -11.48 -4.32
CA ASN A 36 11.92 -10.17 -4.38
C ASN A 36 12.38 -9.90 -5.82
N GLY A 37 12.13 -8.67 -6.30
CA GLY A 37 12.38 -8.30 -7.68
C GLY A 37 11.29 -8.70 -8.69
N ALA A 38 10.19 -9.34 -8.27
CA ALA A 38 9.10 -9.72 -9.19
C ALA A 38 8.35 -8.52 -9.81
N GLY A 39 8.45 -7.30 -9.22
CA GLY A 39 7.78 -6.10 -9.72
C GLY A 39 6.69 -5.55 -8.81
N LYS A 40 6.45 -6.13 -7.64
CA LYS A 40 5.38 -5.75 -6.70
C LYS A 40 5.45 -4.28 -6.28
N THR A 41 6.59 -3.85 -5.75
CA THR A 41 6.84 -2.43 -5.39
C THR A 41 6.68 -1.51 -6.59
N THR A 42 7.13 -1.93 -7.79
CA THR A 42 6.95 -1.18 -9.02
C THR A 42 5.46 -0.97 -9.34
N LEU A 43 4.63 -1.99 -9.19
CA LEU A 43 3.18 -1.90 -9.36
C LEU A 43 2.59 -0.85 -8.42
N LEU A 44 2.85 -0.96 -7.10
CA LEU A 44 2.30 -0.03 -6.11
C LEU A 44 2.78 1.41 -6.35
N ARG A 45 4.06 1.59 -6.66
CA ARG A 45 4.63 2.91 -7.00
C ARG A 45 4.03 3.49 -8.28
N THR A 46 3.68 2.67 -9.25
CA THR A 46 2.99 3.12 -10.48
C THR A 46 1.55 3.54 -10.16
N ILE A 47 0.81 2.77 -9.35
CA ILE A 47 -0.52 3.18 -8.88
C ILE A 47 -0.44 4.49 -8.10
N MET A 48 0.62 4.74 -7.33
CA MET A 48 0.86 6.00 -6.61
C MET A 48 1.40 7.14 -7.49
N GLY A 49 1.78 6.88 -8.75
CA GLY A 49 2.31 7.88 -9.69
C GLY A 49 3.75 8.30 -9.43
N HIS A 50 4.51 7.48 -8.72
CA HIS A 50 5.95 7.64 -8.61
C HIS A 50 6.68 7.15 -9.87
N LEU A 51 6.06 6.26 -10.62
CA LEU A 51 6.54 5.71 -11.88
C LEU A 51 5.46 5.90 -12.95
N ALA A 52 5.87 6.23 -14.17
CA ALA A 52 4.98 6.32 -15.31
C ALA A 52 5.03 5.03 -16.13
N PRO A 53 3.89 4.42 -16.48
CA PRO A 53 3.86 3.30 -17.40
C PRO A 53 4.14 3.80 -18.83
N HIS A 54 4.78 2.95 -19.65
CA HIS A 54 4.93 3.20 -21.08
C HIS A 54 3.84 2.49 -21.91
N ALA A 55 3.12 1.52 -21.31
CA ALA A 55 1.95 0.87 -21.90
C ALA A 55 0.98 0.41 -20.80
N GLY A 56 -0.26 0.19 -21.21
CA GLY A 56 -1.34 -0.17 -20.29
C GLY A 56 -1.92 1.03 -19.55
N ARG A 57 -2.83 0.76 -18.61
CA ARG A 57 -3.50 1.81 -17.83
C ARG A 57 -3.84 1.37 -16.43
N VAL A 58 -4.01 2.34 -15.55
CA VAL A 58 -4.51 2.14 -14.17
C VAL A 58 -5.73 3.03 -13.96
N GLN A 59 -6.86 2.43 -13.62
CA GLN A 59 -8.09 3.15 -13.34
C GLN A 59 -8.54 2.92 -11.90
N TRP A 60 -8.95 3.99 -11.23
CA TRP A 60 -9.53 3.97 -9.91
C TRP A 60 -10.93 4.59 -9.94
N HIS A 61 -11.98 3.79 -9.66
CA HIS A 61 -13.39 4.18 -9.80
C HIS A 61 -13.69 4.88 -11.14
N GLY A 62 -13.17 4.33 -12.25
CA GLY A 62 -13.34 4.88 -13.59
C GLY A 62 -12.44 6.07 -13.94
N THR A 63 -11.72 6.63 -12.97
CA THR A 63 -10.74 7.70 -13.21
C THR A 63 -9.41 7.10 -13.64
N ASP A 64 -8.90 7.49 -14.80
CA ASP A 64 -7.56 7.13 -15.24
C ASP A 64 -6.51 7.85 -14.37
N LEU A 65 -5.72 7.07 -13.62
CA LEU A 65 -4.71 7.63 -12.72
C LEU A 65 -3.55 8.32 -13.47
N ALA A 66 -3.36 8.09 -14.76
CA ALA A 66 -2.38 8.83 -15.55
C ALA A 66 -2.71 10.33 -15.63
N THR A 67 -4.00 10.70 -15.56
CA THR A 67 -4.46 12.09 -15.57
C THR A 67 -4.38 12.78 -14.20
N VAL A 68 -4.10 12.01 -13.12
CA VAL A 68 -4.08 12.53 -11.75
C VAL A 68 -2.63 12.67 -11.26
N PRO A 69 -2.16 13.90 -10.97
CA PRO A 69 -0.84 14.11 -10.42
C PRO A 69 -0.63 13.34 -9.11
N ARG A 70 0.57 12.82 -8.87
CA ARG A 70 0.89 11.98 -7.70
C ARG A 70 0.46 12.59 -6.36
N HIS A 71 0.69 13.91 -6.18
CA HIS A 71 0.34 14.62 -4.94
C HIS A 71 -1.17 14.74 -4.69
N ARG A 72 -2.02 14.51 -5.71
CA ARG A 72 -3.48 14.48 -5.59
C ARG A 72 -4.06 13.09 -5.35
N ARG A 73 -3.26 12.02 -5.43
CA ARG A 73 -3.77 10.66 -5.27
C ARG A 73 -4.28 10.36 -3.87
N ALA A 74 -3.65 10.95 -2.85
CA ALA A 74 -4.16 10.88 -1.48
C ALA A 74 -5.59 11.50 -1.36
N ALA A 75 -5.90 12.55 -2.11
CA ALA A 75 -7.24 13.15 -2.14
C ALA A 75 -8.31 12.23 -2.79
N LEU A 76 -7.89 11.21 -3.55
CA LEU A 76 -8.78 10.15 -4.05
C LEU A 76 -9.06 9.06 -3.01
N GLY A 77 -8.57 9.21 -1.78
CA GLY A 77 -8.68 8.22 -0.71
C GLY A 77 -7.70 7.05 -0.85
N ILE A 78 -6.56 7.27 -1.52
CA ILE A 78 -5.51 6.25 -1.70
C ILE A 78 -4.42 6.46 -0.65
N GLY A 79 -4.25 5.50 0.27
CA GLY A 79 -3.15 5.43 1.22
C GLY A 79 -2.08 4.47 0.75
N TYR A 80 -0.81 4.78 1.05
CA TYR A 80 0.33 3.94 0.69
C TYR A 80 1.32 3.80 1.84
N MET A 81 1.61 2.56 2.18
CA MET A 81 2.68 2.16 3.09
C MET A 81 3.82 1.56 2.26
N PRO A 82 4.93 2.28 2.04
CA PRO A 82 6.08 1.75 1.33
C PRO A 82 6.88 0.78 2.20
N GLU A 83 7.66 -0.09 1.55
CA GLU A 83 8.53 -1.08 2.18
C GLU A 83 9.54 -0.42 3.15
N ASP A 84 10.17 0.70 2.74
CA ASP A 84 11.13 1.48 3.51
C ASP A 84 10.52 2.35 4.61
N ARG A 85 9.18 2.22 4.84
CA ARG A 85 8.38 2.99 5.80
C ARG A 85 8.24 4.47 5.43
N GLY A 86 9.26 5.12 4.84
CA GLY A 86 9.27 6.50 4.37
C GLY A 86 8.90 7.54 5.44
N LEU A 87 9.19 7.28 6.72
CA LEU A 87 8.91 8.22 7.81
C LEU A 87 9.88 9.38 7.79
N VAL A 88 9.44 10.53 8.28
CA VAL A 88 10.31 11.68 8.55
C VAL A 88 10.89 11.51 9.96
N PRO A 89 12.20 11.27 10.10
CA PRO A 89 12.82 10.87 11.36
C PRO A 89 12.63 11.90 12.49
N GLU A 90 12.68 13.18 12.15
CA GLU A 90 12.60 14.30 13.09
C GLU A 90 11.19 14.60 13.59
N LEU A 91 10.17 14.16 12.86
CA LEU A 91 8.78 14.32 13.24
C LEU A 91 8.36 13.27 14.27
N THR A 92 7.41 13.64 15.11
CA THR A 92 6.76 12.74 16.05
C THR A 92 5.91 11.69 15.31
N VAL A 93 5.44 10.67 16.02
CA VAL A 93 4.49 9.68 15.51
C VAL A 93 3.24 10.38 14.98
N GLU A 94 2.65 11.27 15.77
CA GLU A 94 1.43 11.99 15.39
C GLU A 94 1.64 12.87 14.16
N GLU A 95 2.73 13.61 14.10
CA GLU A 95 3.08 14.43 12.93
C GLU A 95 3.31 13.58 11.68
N ASN A 96 4.01 12.44 11.79
CA ASN A 96 4.20 11.51 10.67
C ASN A 96 2.85 10.99 10.13
N ILE A 97 1.90 10.68 11.00
CA ILE A 97 0.55 10.25 10.61
C ILE A 97 -0.19 11.38 9.88
N LEU A 98 -0.02 12.62 10.33
CA LEU A 98 -0.72 13.79 9.80
C LEU A 98 -0.12 14.40 8.54
N VAL A 99 1.17 14.17 8.24
CA VAL A 99 1.84 14.72 7.03
C VAL A 99 0.96 14.65 5.77
N PRO A 100 0.40 13.50 5.38
CA PRO A 100 -0.43 13.44 4.17
C PRO A 100 -1.82 14.04 4.36
N VAL A 101 -2.29 14.22 5.59
CA VAL A 101 -3.58 14.84 5.91
C VAL A 101 -3.50 16.35 5.79
N TRP A 102 -2.37 16.97 6.16
CA TRP A 102 -2.18 18.43 6.10
C TRP A 102 -2.34 19.02 4.68
N VAL A 103 -2.07 18.21 3.66
CA VAL A 103 -2.24 18.65 2.25
C VAL A 103 -3.62 18.30 1.69
N SER A 104 -4.49 17.70 2.48
CA SER A 104 -5.86 17.34 2.09
C SER A 104 -6.81 18.50 2.33
N ALA A 105 -7.61 18.84 1.32
CA ALA A 105 -8.67 19.84 1.47
C ALA A 105 -9.93 19.33 2.20
N THR A 106 -10.06 18.02 2.37
CA THR A 106 -11.32 17.38 2.83
C THR A 106 -11.18 16.58 4.12
N LEU A 107 -9.96 16.16 4.48
CA LEU A 107 -9.74 15.36 5.68
C LEU A 107 -9.44 16.25 6.88
N GLN A 108 -10.07 15.94 8.01
CA GLN A 108 -9.82 16.63 9.28
C GLN A 108 -8.83 15.83 10.12
N GLY A 109 -7.73 16.47 10.52
CA GLY A 109 -6.62 15.81 11.24
C GLY A 109 -7.08 15.11 12.52
N ALA A 110 -7.89 15.77 13.33
CA ALA A 110 -8.41 15.21 14.59
C ALA A 110 -9.23 13.92 14.37
N ASP A 111 -10.11 13.91 13.37
CA ASP A 111 -10.94 12.75 13.07
C ASP A 111 -10.10 11.59 12.52
N ARG A 112 -9.09 11.90 11.69
CA ARG A 112 -8.19 10.89 11.15
C ARG A 112 -7.30 10.28 12.24
N LEU A 113 -6.78 11.09 13.16
CA LEU A 113 -6.03 10.60 14.33
C LEU A 113 -6.89 9.71 15.21
N ARG A 114 -8.13 10.12 15.52
CA ARG A 114 -9.05 9.32 16.32
C ARG A 114 -9.24 7.94 15.68
N MET A 115 -9.57 7.88 14.40
CA MET A 115 -9.75 6.62 13.67
C MET A 115 -8.47 5.77 13.68
N VAL A 116 -7.29 6.37 13.46
CA VAL A 116 -6.02 5.64 13.48
C VAL A 116 -5.73 5.08 14.89
N TYR A 117 -5.99 5.84 15.95
CA TYR A 117 -5.77 5.40 17.33
C TYR A 117 -6.80 4.36 17.81
N GLU A 118 -8.02 4.36 17.26
CA GLU A 118 -8.98 3.27 17.48
C GLU A 118 -8.50 1.95 16.88
N VAL A 119 -7.86 2.00 15.72
CA VAL A 119 -7.33 0.80 15.02
C VAL A 119 -5.97 0.37 15.58
N LEU A 120 -5.13 1.34 15.93
CA LEU A 120 -3.74 1.17 16.40
C LEU A 120 -3.52 1.98 17.69
N PRO A 121 -4.09 1.55 18.84
CA PRO A 121 -3.99 2.28 20.11
C PRO A 121 -2.54 2.45 20.59
N GLU A 122 -1.65 1.54 20.19
CA GLU A 122 -0.21 1.61 20.49
C GLU A 122 0.43 2.93 19.98
N LEU A 123 -0.10 3.49 18.88
CA LEU A 123 0.39 4.75 18.32
C LEU A 123 0.04 5.95 19.20
N HIS A 124 -1.09 5.91 19.89
CA HIS A 124 -1.48 6.96 20.82
C HIS A 124 -0.53 7.03 22.03
N GLU A 125 -0.09 5.88 22.55
CA GLU A 125 0.84 5.82 23.67
C GLU A 125 2.22 6.44 23.33
N MET A 126 2.63 6.33 22.07
CA MET A 126 3.93 6.84 21.59
C MET A 126 3.81 8.11 20.74
N ARG A 127 2.64 8.77 20.69
CA ARG A 127 2.33 9.86 19.75
C ARG A 127 3.34 11.02 19.75
N ALA A 128 3.91 11.34 20.91
CA ALA A 128 4.88 12.43 21.07
C ALA A 128 6.34 12.01 20.82
N ARG A 129 6.61 10.72 20.59
CA ARG A 129 7.97 10.24 20.33
C ARG A 129 8.36 10.52 18.89
N LYS A 130 9.59 10.96 18.65
CA LYS A 130 10.14 11.13 17.30
C LYS A 130 10.35 9.78 16.62
N ALA A 131 10.12 9.72 15.31
CA ALA A 131 10.22 8.48 14.54
C ALA A 131 11.62 7.86 14.58
N LEU A 132 12.68 8.67 14.67
CA LEU A 132 14.07 8.18 14.80
C LEU A 132 14.32 7.38 16.09
N LEU A 133 13.51 7.57 17.14
CA LEU A 133 13.65 6.89 18.44
C LEU A 133 12.82 5.59 18.52
N LEU A 134 12.16 5.21 17.45
CA LEU A 134 11.31 4.02 17.39
C LEU A 134 12.09 2.81 16.89
N SER A 135 11.73 1.63 17.41
CA SER A 135 12.18 0.36 16.83
C SER A 135 11.63 0.19 15.40
N GLY A 136 12.27 -0.67 14.59
CA GLY A 136 11.82 -0.93 13.23
C GLY A 136 10.36 -1.38 13.12
N GLY A 137 9.89 -2.18 14.09
CA GLY A 137 8.50 -2.60 14.16
C GLY A 137 7.55 -1.46 14.52
N GLN A 138 7.92 -0.61 15.48
CA GLN A 138 7.13 0.59 15.81
C GLN A 138 7.04 1.55 14.62
N GLN A 139 8.13 1.71 13.86
CA GLN A 139 8.12 2.51 12.63
C GLN A 139 7.17 1.92 11.57
N LYS A 140 7.05 0.58 11.46
CA LYS A 140 6.06 -0.05 10.56
C LYS A 140 4.62 0.23 10.98
N LEU A 141 4.33 0.21 12.29
CA LEU A 141 3.00 0.62 12.80
C LEU A 141 2.69 2.08 12.43
N VAL A 142 3.66 2.99 12.61
CA VAL A 142 3.48 4.41 12.22
C VAL A 142 3.25 4.56 10.72
N ALA A 143 3.99 3.82 9.89
CA ALA A 143 3.82 3.84 8.43
C ALA A 143 2.42 3.33 8.01
N LEU A 144 1.92 2.27 8.67
CA LEU A 144 0.55 1.80 8.47
C LEU A 144 -0.48 2.84 8.93
N GLY A 145 -0.31 3.43 10.12
CA GLY A 145 -1.18 4.49 10.64
C GLY A 145 -1.23 5.69 9.71
N ARG A 146 -0.09 6.13 9.15
CA ARG A 146 -0.02 7.20 8.16
C ARG A 146 -0.76 6.84 6.87
N ALA A 147 -0.62 5.61 6.38
CA ALA A 147 -1.35 5.15 5.20
C ALA A 147 -2.87 5.11 5.47
N LEU A 148 -3.30 4.63 6.64
CA LEU A 148 -4.70 4.62 7.08
C LEU A 148 -5.28 6.03 7.22
N ALA A 149 -4.47 7.02 7.63
CA ALA A 149 -4.93 8.39 7.81
C ALA A 149 -5.51 8.99 6.53
N VAL A 150 -5.04 8.61 5.35
CA VAL A 150 -5.54 9.08 4.04
C VAL A 150 -6.19 7.99 3.20
N GLY A 151 -5.90 6.71 3.47
CA GLY A 151 -6.46 5.55 2.80
C GLY A 151 -7.91 5.32 3.20
N THR A 152 -8.84 6.12 2.67
CA THR A 152 -10.26 6.03 2.99
C THR A 152 -11.02 5.07 2.07
N ARG A 153 -10.43 4.70 0.92
CA ARG A 153 -11.05 3.84 -0.10
C ARG A 153 -10.10 2.77 -0.66
N LEU A 154 -8.80 3.08 -0.74
CA LEU A 154 -7.76 2.15 -1.21
C LEU A 154 -6.55 2.24 -0.31
N LEU A 155 -6.07 1.10 0.14
CA LEU A 155 -4.84 0.97 0.92
C LEU A 155 -3.87 0.08 0.16
N LEU A 156 -2.68 0.60 -0.11
CA LEU A 156 -1.58 -0.10 -0.77
C LEU A 156 -0.51 -0.38 0.28
N LEU A 157 -0.20 -1.65 0.52
CA LEU A 157 0.76 -2.10 1.53
C LEU A 157 1.90 -2.87 0.87
N ASP A 158 3.11 -2.34 1.00
CA ASP A 158 4.32 -2.94 0.41
C ASP A 158 5.11 -3.65 1.50
N GLU A 159 5.18 -4.98 1.44
CA GLU A 159 5.87 -5.87 2.38
C GLU A 159 5.58 -5.53 3.87
N PRO A 160 4.29 -5.44 4.27
CA PRO A 160 3.95 -4.97 5.62
C PRO A 160 4.48 -5.87 6.73
N PHE A 161 4.72 -7.16 6.45
CA PHE A 161 5.14 -8.15 7.44
C PHE A 161 6.64 -8.45 7.41
N GLU A 162 7.38 -7.92 6.43
CA GLU A 162 8.81 -8.18 6.31
C GLU A 162 9.63 -7.52 7.43
N GLY A 163 10.59 -8.26 7.99
CA GLY A 163 11.55 -7.75 8.97
C GLY A 163 10.92 -7.35 10.32
N VAL A 164 9.75 -7.90 10.68
CA VAL A 164 9.11 -7.67 11.97
C VAL A 164 9.08 -8.95 12.82
N ALA A 165 9.09 -8.78 14.14
CA ALA A 165 8.95 -9.89 15.06
C ALA A 165 7.59 -10.59 14.90
N PRO A 166 7.49 -11.92 15.16
CA PRO A 166 6.25 -12.68 14.95
C PRO A 166 5.01 -12.09 15.62
N VAL A 167 5.15 -11.60 16.85
CA VAL A 167 4.05 -10.97 17.61
C VAL A 167 3.51 -9.73 16.87
N LEU A 168 4.41 -8.90 16.35
CA LEU A 168 4.01 -7.70 15.60
C LEU A 168 3.44 -8.06 14.23
N SER A 169 3.98 -9.09 13.56
CA SER A 169 3.42 -9.61 12.30
C SER A 169 1.99 -10.08 12.50
N GLN A 170 1.71 -10.80 13.59
CA GLN A 170 0.35 -11.20 13.95
C GLN A 170 -0.55 -9.98 14.19
N ARG A 171 -0.08 -9.00 14.97
CA ARG A 171 -0.83 -7.77 15.24
C ARG A 171 -1.16 -6.98 13.96
N LEU A 172 -0.18 -6.81 13.06
CA LEU A 172 -0.40 -6.17 11.76
C LEU A 172 -1.43 -6.95 10.92
N SER A 173 -1.36 -8.29 10.94
CA SER A 173 -2.33 -9.14 10.26
C SER A 173 -3.74 -8.91 10.77
N GLU A 174 -3.94 -8.95 12.09
CA GLU A 174 -5.25 -8.71 12.74
C GLU A 174 -5.83 -7.34 12.33
N VAL A 175 -4.99 -6.30 12.34
CA VAL A 175 -5.40 -4.95 11.92
C VAL A 175 -5.81 -4.93 10.45
N ILE A 176 -4.97 -5.43 9.55
CA ILE A 176 -5.22 -5.40 8.10
C ILE A 176 -6.47 -6.20 7.75
N TYR A 177 -6.65 -7.39 8.35
CA TYR A 177 -7.85 -8.20 8.13
C TYR A 177 -9.11 -7.60 8.74
N GLY A 178 -8.99 -6.91 9.87
CA GLY A 178 -10.09 -6.15 10.47
C GLY A 178 -10.59 -4.98 9.63
N LEU A 179 -9.86 -4.60 8.58
CA LEU A 179 -10.29 -3.59 7.59
C LEU A 179 -11.21 -4.16 6.51
N ARG A 180 -11.28 -5.49 6.38
CA ARG A 180 -12.13 -6.16 5.38
C ARG A 180 -13.60 -5.81 5.57
N GLY A 181 -14.32 -5.63 4.46
CA GLY A 181 -15.77 -5.37 4.47
C GLY A 181 -16.17 -3.95 4.87
N LYS A 182 -15.22 -3.01 4.97
CA LYS A 182 -15.46 -1.59 5.34
C LYS A 182 -15.40 -0.63 4.15
N ASP A 183 -15.81 -1.05 2.97
CA ASP A 183 -15.69 -0.29 1.70
C ASP A 183 -14.24 0.13 1.36
N LEU A 184 -13.26 -0.36 2.11
CA LEU A 184 -11.85 -0.12 1.93
C LEU A 184 -11.23 -1.29 1.17
N THR A 185 -10.81 -1.05 -0.06
CA THR A 185 -10.02 -2.02 -0.85
C THR A 185 -8.59 -2.02 -0.35
N VAL A 186 -8.02 -3.20 -0.13
CA VAL A 186 -6.64 -3.34 0.34
C VAL A 186 -5.84 -4.19 -0.65
N ILE A 187 -4.71 -3.67 -1.11
CA ILE A 187 -3.73 -4.42 -1.92
C ILE A 187 -2.49 -4.65 -1.06
N ILE A 188 -2.12 -5.89 -0.86
CA ILE A 188 -0.93 -6.29 -0.12
C ILE A 188 0.07 -6.88 -1.12
N ALA A 189 1.21 -6.24 -1.29
CA ALA A 189 2.36 -6.79 -2.00
C ALA A 189 3.24 -7.56 -1.03
N GLN A 190 3.54 -8.84 -1.29
CA GLN A 190 4.29 -9.69 -0.37
C GLN A 190 5.13 -10.75 -1.08
N SER A 191 6.31 -11.04 -0.49
CA SER A 191 7.26 -12.01 -1.05
C SER A 191 6.86 -13.46 -0.80
N GLU A 192 6.22 -13.73 0.34
CA GLU A 192 5.79 -15.07 0.75
C GLU A 192 4.36 -15.02 1.30
N LEU A 193 3.60 -16.06 1.01
CA LEU A 193 2.30 -16.29 1.65
C LEU A 193 2.51 -16.77 3.08
N ASN A 194 2.29 -15.87 4.03
CA ASN A 194 2.12 -16.26 5.42
C ASN A 194 0.73 -16.89 5.63
N ARG A 195 0.46 -17.40 6.83
CA ARG A 195 -0.86 -17.95 7.27
C ARG A 195 -2.07 -17.06 6.93
N ALA A 196 -1.80 -15.85 6.51
CA ALA A 196 -2.69 -14.81 6.03
C ALA A 196 -3.35 -15.10 4.67
N ALA A 197 -2.82 -16.03 3.87
CA ALA A 197 -3.36 -16.34 2.54
C ALA A 197 -4.83 -16.78 2.55
N SER A 198 -5.27 -17.49 3.60
CA SER A 198 -6.66 -17.95 3.73
C SER A 198 -7.68 -16.83 3.94
N MET A 199 -7.24 -15.59 4.15
CA MET A 199 -8.09 -14.44 4.41
C MET A 199 -8.16 -13.46 3.23
N LEU A 200 -7.40 -13.70 2.16
CA LEU A 200 -7.45 -12.91 0.94
C LEU A 200 -8.71 -13.29 0.12
N ASP A 201 -9.36 -12.28 -0.46
CA ASP A 201 -10.45 -12.50 -1.41
C ASP A 201 -9.92 -12.90 -2.79
N LEU A 202 -8.71 -12.43 -3.11
CA LEU A 202 -8.02 -12.73 -4.38
C LEU A 202 -6.52 -12.77 -4.13
N GLU A 203 -5.86 -13.77 -4.69
CA GLU A 203 -4.42 -13.88 -4.76
C GLU A 203 -3.96 -13.83 -6.21
N ILE A 204 -2.97 -12.99 -6.49
CA ILE A 204 -2.37 -12.84 -7.81
C ILE A 204 -0.88 -13.11 -7.69
N LEU A 205 -0.43 -14.15 -8.38
CA LEU A 205 0.99 -14.47 -8.46
C LEU A 205 1.67 -13.60 -9.52
N MET A 206 2.76 -12.93 -9.10
CA MET A 206 3.57 -12.10 -9.98
C MET A 206 4.95 -12.72 -10.16
N GLU A 207 5.31 -12.98 -11.42
CA GLU A 207 6.65 -13.43 -11.79
C GLU A 207 7.25 -12.55 -12.89
N ARG A 208 8.47 -12.07 -12.68
CA ARG A 208 9.23 -11.26 -13.64
C ARG A 208 8.42 -10.11 -14.27
N GLY A 209 7.57 -9.48 -13.48
CA GLY A 209 6.76 -8.33 -13.89
C GLY A 209 5.45 -8.66 -14.61
N ALA A 210 5.06 -9.93 -14.68
CA ALA A 210 3.82 -10.38 -15.30
C ALA A 210 3.00 -11.26 -14.34
N ASN A 211 1.73 -11.51 -14.69
CA ASN A 211 0.94 -12.53 -14.01
C ASN A 211 1.54 -13.91 -14.30
N ALA A 212 1.72 -14.76 -13.27
CA ALA A 212 2.32 -16.09 -13.44
C ALA A 212 1.51 -17.01 -14.39
N ASP A 213 0.18 -16.86 -14.40
CA ASP A 213 -0.73 -17.63 -15.26
C ASP A 213 -0.79 -17.13 -16.70
N ASN A 214 -0.13 -16.01 -17.00
CA ASN A 214 -0.05 -15.42 -18.34
C ASN A 214 1.38 -14.86 -18.56
N PRO A 215 2.40 -15.73 -18.63
CA PRO A 215 3.76 -15.27 -18.86
C PRO A 215 3.83 -14.55 -20.21
N PRO A 216 4.64 -13.46 -20.32
CA PRO A 216 4.81 -12.76 -21.58
C PRO A 216 5.28 -13.76 -22.65
N ALA A 217 4.67 -13.70 -23.83
CA ALA A 217 5.10 -14.50 -24.98
C ALA A 217 6.61 -14.35 -25.15
N GLY A 218 7.32 -15.48 -25.05
CA GLY A 218 8.78 -15.52 -25.12
C GLY A 218 9.27 -14.93 -26.44
N HIS A 219 10.30 -14.12 -26.37
CA HIS A 219 11.12 -13.71 -27.53
C HIS A 219 12.20 -14.75 -27.77
#